data_af57f1b0351ee3f16245f1461392eb11
#
_entry.id   af57f1b0351ee3f16245f1461392eb11
#
_cell.length_a   1.000
_cell.length_b   1.000
_cell.length_c   1.000
_cell.angle_alpha   90.00
_cell.angle_beta   90.00
_cell.angle_gamma   90.00
#
_symmetry.space_group_name_H-M   'P 1'
#
loop_
_entity.id
_entity.type
_entity.pdbx_description
1 polymer ?
#
loop_
_entity_poly.entity_id
_entity_poly.type
_entity_poly.pdbx_seq_one_letter_code
_entity_poly.pdbx_strand_id
1 'polypeptide(L)'
;QLKSVDQVSFGEFLRGVESPTCVSVLRCACLPAELALDVSFSILFPVIDRMLGGGREPSPTVRRPLTAIETRLASRFSGMLATELSRAWRGIIETDLQVDRVECDPYAVQVASLTDGVVRIRFDLSVPSARGPMTLCIPSLALRPILERLSSTGEKVVDAQGNLADATTTDAAAQCVQLVAQLATTQVTSQELAELRVGDIVATGHPVNGPIEVRTDTGARFSARPGVLHGHKAIQIEAAIEPGDDIAPSP
;
A
#
# COMPACT_ATOMS: atom_id res chain seq x y z
N GLN A 1 -2.22 6.70 19.55
CA GLN A 1 -1.23 5.63 19.53
C GLN A 1 -1.38 4.83 18.23
N LEU A 2 -0.26 4.53 17.54
CA LEU A 2 -0.25 3.62 16.39
C LEU A 2 -0.61 2.21 16.85
N LYS A 3 -1.54 1.54 16.15
CA LYS A 3 -1.99 0.18 16.47
C LYS A 3 -1.47 -0.85 15.48
N SER A 4 -1.65 -0.61 14.19
CA SER A 4 -1.15 -1.50 13.13
C SER A 4 -0.90 -0.75 11.83
N VAL A 5 -0.04 -1.34 11.00
CA VAL A 5 0.19 -0.96 9.62
C VAL A 5 0.07 -2.23 8.79
N ASP A 6 -0.90 -2.27 7.90
CA ASP A 6 -1.23 -3.46 7.11
C ASP A 6 -1.34 -3.08 5.63
N GLN A 7 -0.92 -3.97 4.75
CA GLN A 7 -1.21 -3.87 3.33
C GLN A 7 -2.42 -4.76 3.00
N VAL A 8 -3.45 -4.16 2.43
CA VAL A 8 -4.72 -4.83 2.11
C VAL A 8 -5.23 -4.35 0.76
N SER A 9 -6.26 -5.01 0.20
CA SER A 9 -6.99 -4.43 -0.93
C SER A 9 -7.90 -3.29 -0.47
N PHE A 10 -8.21 -2.34 -1.38
CA PHE A 10 -9.14 -1.25 -1.07
C PHE A 10 -10.53 -1.79 -0.68
N GLY A 11 -10.97 -2.88 -1.32
CA GLY A 11 -12.22 -3.56 -0.96
C GLY A 11 -12.21 -4.14 0.46
N GLU A 12 -11.06 -4.63 0.95
CA GLU A 12 -10.93 -5.09 2.34
C GLU A 12 -10.87 -3.91 3.33
N PHE A 13 -10.26 -2.80 2.93
CA PHE A 13 -10.31 -1.58 3.73
C PHE A 13 -11.76 -1.12 3.93
N LEU A 14 -12.55 -1.01 2.85
CA LEU A 14 -13.96 -0.57 2.93
C LEU A 14 -14.81 -1.49 3.80
N ARG A 15 -14.62 -2.81 3.70
CA ARG A 15 -15.33 -3.79 4.56
C ARG A 15 -14.94 -3.71 6.04
N GLY A 16 -13.75 -3.22 6.32
CA GLY A 16 -13.25 -3.04 7.68
C GLY A 16 -13.64 -1.71 8.34
N VAL A 17 -14.27 -0.81 7.60
CA VAL A 17 -14.76 0.49 8.09
C VAL A 17 -16.22 0.34 8.53
N GLU A 18 -16.58 0.91 9.68
CA GLU A 18 -17.97 0.92 10.14
C GLU A 18 -18.83 1.81 9.24
N SER A 19 -20.13 1.47 9.11
CA SER A 19 -21.10 2.31 8.40
C SER A 19 -22.30 2.57 9.32
N PRO A 20 -22.74 3.82 9.48
CA PRO A 20 -22.15 5.06 8.99
C PRO A 20 -20.88 5.45 9.76
N THR A 21 -19.96 6.16 9.10
CA THR A 21 -18.72 6.69 9.67
C THR A 21 -18.41 8.08 9.08
N CYS A 22 -17.24 8.63 9.40
CA CYS A 22 -16.75 9.86 8.80
C CYS A 22 -15.46 9.58 8.04
N VAL A 23 -15.56 9.44 6.72
CA VAL A 23 -14.40 9.33 5.83
C VAL A 23 -14.14 10.67 5.18
N SER A 24 -12.97 11.25 5.46
CA SER A 24 -12.48 12.46 4.80
C SER A 24 -11.52 12.07 3.69
N VAL A 25 -11.80 12.53 2.47
CA VAL A 25 -10.89 12.39 1.34
C VAL A 25 -9.89 13.52 1.39
N LEU A 26 -8.59 13.17 1.40
CA LEU A 26 -7.48 14.11 1.47
C LEU A 26 -6.79 14.15 0.12
N ARG A 27 -6.54 15.37 -0.37
CA ARG A 27 -5.81 15.63 -1.61
C ARG A 27 -4.52 16.38 -1.33
N CYS A 28 -3.49 16.05 -2.09
CA CYS A 28 -2.25 16.81 -2.17
C CYS A 28 -1.80 16.90 -3.63
N ALA A 29 -1.39 18.07 -4.09
CA ALA A 29 -0.88 18.26 -5.45
C ALA A 29 0.40 17.46 -5.74
N CYS A 30 1.15 17.10 -4.71
CA CYS A 30 2.40 16.33 -4.82
C CYS A 30 2.17 14.80 -4.88
N LEU A 31 0.96 14.31 -4.62
CA LEU A 31 0.62 12.90 -4.65
C LEU A 31 -0.27 12.57 -5.85
N PRO A 32 -0.01 11.47 -6.57
CA PRO A 32 -0.78 11.07 -7.75
C PRO A 32 -2.16 10.48 -7.43
N ALA A 33 -2.47 10.24 -6.15
CA ALA A 33 -3.74 9.70 -5.69
C ALA A 33 -4.20 10.36 -4.40
N GLU A 34 -5.52 10.37 -4.19
CA GLU A 34 -6.16 10.84 -2.96
C GLU A 34 -5.98 9.82 -1.84
N LEU A 35 -5.98 10.30 -0.59
CA LEU A 35 -5.95 9.46 0.61
C LEU A 35 -7.33 9.46 1.26
N ALA A 36 -7.66 8.42 2.02
CA ALA A 36 -8.89 8.38 2.82
C ALA A 36 -8.55 8.32 4.31
N LEU A 37 -9.15 9.22 5.08
CA LEU A 37 -9.01 9.28 6.54
C LEU A 37 -10.37 8.98 7.16
N ASP A 38 -10.51 7.79 7.74
CA ASP A 38 -11.69 7.37 8.49
C ASP A 38 -11.53 7.72 9.96
N VAL A 39 -12.53 8.40 10.52
CA VAL A 39 -12.61 8.74 11.94
C VAL A 39 -13.91 8.21 12.51
N SER A 40 -13.81 7.32 13.48
CA SER A 40 -14.98 6.75 14.14
C SER A 40 -15.84 7.81 14.82
N PHE A 41 -17.14 7.65 14.75
CA PHE A 41 -18.11 8.53 15.42
C PHE A 41 -17.96 8.58 16.94
N SER A 42 -17.36 7.53 17.54
CA SER A 42 -17.05 7.51 18.97
C SER A 42 -16.05 8.60 19.38
N ILE A 43 -15.21 9.07 18.46
CA ILE A 43 -14.30 10.20 18.65
C ILE A 43 -14.90 11.48 18.08
N LEU A 44 -15.50 11.39 16.89
CA LEU A 44 -15.92 12.57 16.15
C LEU A 44 -17.00 13.38 16.89
N PHE A 45 -18.07 12.72 17.38
CA PHE A 45 -19.15 13.44 18.07
C PHE A 45 -18.69 14.16 19.35
N PRO A 46 -17.90 13.54 20.26
CA PRO A 46 -17.33 14.25 21.39
C PRO A 46 -16.45 15.46 21.01
N VAL A 47 -15.70 15.35 19.89
CA VAL A 47 -14.90 16.45 19.38
C VAL A 47 -15.79 17.58 18.84
N ILE A 48 -16.82 17.24 18.05
CA ILE A 48 -17.79 18.21 17.54
C ILE A 48 -18.51 18.93 18.70
N ASP A 49 -18.98 18.18 19.70
CA ASP A 49 -19.62 18.74 20.89
C ASP A 49 -18.72 19.76 21.58
N ARG A 50 -17.45 19.42 21.74
CA ARG A 50 -16.45 20.36 22.30
C ARG A 50 -16.21 21.59 21.42
N MET A 51 -16.19 21.42 20.11
CA MET A 51 -16.05 22.55 19.18
C MET A 51 -17.25 23.50 19.24
N LEU A 52 -18.42 22.99 19.63
CA LEU A 52 -19.64 23.77 19.84
C LEU A 52 -19.74 24.38 21.25
N GLY A 53 -18.74 24.15 22.11
CA GLY A 53 -18.73 24.70 23.47
C GLY A 53 -19.37 23.76 24.52
N GLY A 54 -19.58 22.48 24.16
CA GLY A 54 -20.12 21.46 25.04
C GLY A 54 -19.23 21.12 26.24
N GLY A 55 -19.84 20.50 27.25
CA GLY A 55 -19.23 20.17 28.53
C GLY A 55 -18.25 18.99 28.49
N ARG A 56 -17.90 18.51 29.71
CA ARG A 56 -17.01 17.33 29.86
C ARG A 56 -17.79 16.00 29.92
N GLU A 57 -19.11 16.05 29.88
CA GLU A 57 -19.92 14.83 29.96
C GLU A 57 -19.82 14.04 28.64
N PRO A 58 -19.78 12.70 28.74
CA PRO A 58 -19.74 11.86 27.54
C PRO A 58 -21.01 12.04 26.72
N SER A 59 -20.86 12.51 25.49
CA SER A 59 -21.98 12.59 24.56
C SER A 59 -22.36 11.19 24.06
N PRO A 60 -23.64 10.84 23.97
CA PRO A 60 -24.04 9.53 23.48
C PRO A 60 -23.58 9.35 22.03
N THR A 61 -22.98 8.19 21.75
CA THR A 61 -22.58 7.84 20.38
C THR A 61 -23.83 7.61 19.52
N VAL A 62 -24.09 8.52 18.59
CA VAL A 62 -25.25 8.44 17.70
C VAL A 62 -24.79 7.80 16.38
N ARG A 63 -25.48 6.74 15.95
CA ARG A 63 -25.21 6.08 14.64
C ARG A 63 -26.20 6.60 13.59
N ARG A 64 -25.91 7.75 13.05
CA ARG A 64 -26.62 8.37 11.93
C ARG A 64 -25.67 9.16 11.05
N PRO A 65 -26.00 9.43 9.79
CA PRO A 65 -25.23 10.35 8.96
C PRO A 65 -25.09 11.73 9.62
N LEU A 66 -23.99 12.41 9.32
CA LEU A 66 -23.72 13.77 9.81
C LEU A 66 -24.71 14.76 9.18
N THR A 67 -25.13 15.72 9.95
CA THR A 67 -25.85 16.90 9.44
C THR A 67 -24.88 17.85 8.71
N ALA A 68 -25.41 18.79 7.93
CA ALA A 68 -24.57 19.76 7.19
C ALA A 68 -23.62 20.58 8.10
N ILE A 69 -24.06 20.90 9.33
CA ILE A 69 -23.23 21.61 10.32
C ILE A 69 -22.15 20.68 10.85
N GLU A 70 -22.53 19.46 11.22
CA GLU A 70 -21.58 18.44 11.70
C GLU A 70 -20.53 18.09 10.64
N THR A 71 -20.92 17.96 9.36
CA THR A 71 -20.00 17.74 8.24
C THR A 71 -18.96 18.86 8.12
N ARG A 72 -19.36 20.12 8.28
CA ARG A 72 -18.42 21.25 8.26
C ARG A 72 -17.45 21.21 9.44
N LEU A 73 -17.90 20.84 10.62
CA LEU A 73 -17.06 20.68 11.80
C LEU A 73 -16.12 19.48 11.67
N ALA A 74 -16.63 18.37 11.12
CA ALA A 74 -15.83 17.18 10.79
C ALA A 74 -14.74 17.52 9.78
N SER A 75 -15.06 18.24 8.71
CA SER A 75 -14.07 18.72 7.72
C SER A 75 -12.99 19.58 8.38
N ARG A 76 -13.36 20.48 9.28
CA ARG A 76 -12.39 21.30 10.03
C ARG A 76 -11.49 20.45 10.93
N PHE A 77 -12.05 19.48 11.63
CA PHE A 77 -11.28 18.54 12.46
C PHE A 77 -10.32 17.70 11.63
N SER A 78 -10.81 17.12 10.52
CA SER A 78 -9.98 16.35 9.58
C SER A 78 -8.88 17.22 8.95
N GLY A 79 -9.16 18.50 8.69
CA GLY A 79 -8.17 19.47 8.23
C GLY A 79 -7.03 19.70 9.23
N MET A 80 -7.35 19.75 10.53
CA MET A 80 -6.30 19.80 11.56
C MET A 80 -5.45 18.53 11.56
N LEU A 81 -6.07 17.34 11.44
CA LEU A 81 -5.35 16.07 11.34
C LEU A 81 -4.48 16.01 10.08
N ALA A 82 -4.99 16.47 8.94
CA ALA A 82 -4.25 16.53 7.68
C ALA A 82 -3.02 17.45 7.78
N THR A 83 -3.15 18.58 8.47
CA THR A 83 -2.02 19.52 8.74
C THR A 83 -0.95 18.85 9.59
N GLU A 84 -1.33 18.15 10.66
CA GLU A 84 -0.37 17.43 11.51
C GLU A 84 0.27 16.24 10.78
N LEU A 85 -0.48 15.55 9.92
CA LEU A 85 0.06 14.49 9.06
C LEU A 85 1.07 15.05 8.06
N SER A 86 0.77 16.18 7.41
CA SER A 86 1.70 16.90 6.53
C SER A 86 2.97 17.32 7.28
N ARG A 87 2.82 17.79 8.52
CA ARG A 87 3.97 18.14 9.37
C ARG A 87 4.83 16.92 9.69
N ALA A 88 4.21 15.79 10.01
CA ALA A 88 4.93 14.55 10.30
C ALA A 88 5.72 14.02 9.10
N TRP A 89 5.19 14.20 7.88
CA TRP A 89 5.84 13.75 6.64
C TRP A 89 6.87 14.72 6.08
N ARG A 90 7.00 15.92 6.62
CA ARG A 90 7.90 16.97 6.11
C ARG A 90 9.36 16.53 6.01
N GLY A 91 9.80 15.58 6.84
CA GLY A 91 11.15 15.02 6.77
C GLY A 91 11.39 14.11 5.55
N ILE A 92 10.33 13.60 4.93
CA ILE A 92 10.39 12.66 3.81
C ILE A 92 9.93 13.35 2.52
N ILE A 93 8.77 13.98 2.57
CA ILE A 93 8.15 14.67 1.43
C ILE A 93 7.41 15.90 1.92
N GLU A 94 7.57 17.02 1.22
CA GLU A 94 6.75 18.20 1.47
C GLU A 94 5.34 17.95 0.92
N THR A 95 4.39 17.78 1.84
CA THR A 95 2.98 17.57 1.51
C THR A 95 2.15 18.72 2.09
N ASP A 96 1.15 19.16 1.33
CA ASP A 96 0.07 20.03 1.79
C ASP A 96 -1.24 19.28 1.60
N LEU A 97 -1.58 18.44 2.58
CA LEU A 97 -2.80 17.65 2.56
C LEU A 97 -3.99 18.52 2.91
N GLN A 98 -4.96 18.56 2.03
CA GLN A 98 -6.21 19.31 2.20
C GLN A 98 -7.39 18.36 2.15
N VAL A 99 -8.43 18.67 2.93
CA VAL A 99 -9.69 17.93 2.88
C VAL A 99 -10.46 18.39 1.63
N ASP A 100 -10.68 17.46 0.70
CA ASP A 100 -11.48 17.69 -0.50
C ASP A 100 -12.98 17.56 -0.19
N ARG A 101 -13.36 16.44 0.43
CA ARG A 101 -14.74 16.12 0.80
C ARG A 101 -14.82 15.21 2.01
N VAL A 102 -16.00 15.18 2.63
CA VAL A 102 -16.32 14.30 3.77
C VAL A 102 -17.55 13.48 3.42
N GLU A 103 -17.43 12.17 3.55
CA GLU A 103 -18.48 11.20 3.24
C GLU A 103 -18.87 10.41 4.52
N CYS A 104 -20.16 10.09 4.65
CA CYS A 104 -20.64 9.25 5.74
C CYS A 104 -20.78 7.79 5.35
N ASP A 105 -20.82 7.51 4.05
CA ASP A 105 -20.84 6.17 3.49
C ASP A 105 -19.44 5.81 2.97
N PRO A 106 -18.75 4.81 3.54
CA PRO A 106 -17.44 4.38 3.06
C PRO A 106 -17.43 4.01 1.57
N TYR A 107 -18.55 3.46 1.06
CA TYR A 107 -18.65 3.02 -0.34
C TYR A 107 -18.80 4.17 -1.34
N ALA A 108 -19.13 5.38 -0.87
CA ALA A 108 -19.10 6.58 -1.70
C ALA A 108 -17.67 7.10 -1.98
N VAL A 109 -16.68 6.60 -1.23
CA VAL A 109 -15.27 6.98 -1.37
C VAL A 109 -14.61 6.13 -2.46
N GLN A 110 -14.01 6.78 -3.46
CA GLN A 110 -13.36 6.15 -4.60
C GLN A 110 -11.93 6.68 -4.78
N VAL A 111 -11.05 6.38 -3.82
CA VAL A 111 -9.63 6.78 -3.89
C VAL A 111 -8.75 5.74 -4.61
N ALA A 112 -9.28 4.53 -4.81
CA ALA A 112 -8.62 3.43 -5.53
C ALA A 112 -9.67 2.45 -6.10
N SER A 113 -9.27 1.54 -6.99
CA SER A 113 -10.12 0.41 -7.40
C SER A 113 -10.21 -0.62 -6.29
N LEU A 114 -11.30 -1.40 -6.21
CA LEU A 114 -11.52 -2.37 -5.12
C LEU A 114 -10.42 -3.42 -4.99
N THR A 115 -9.74 -3.72 -6.10
CA THR A 115 -8.63 -4.68 -6.18
C THR A 115 -7.27 -4.07 -5.91
N ASP A 116 -7.17 -2.73 -5.93
CA ASP A 116 -5.89 -2.05 -5.76
C ASP A 116 -5.36 -2.22 -4.34
N GLY A 117 -4.05 -2.38 -4.23
CA GLY A 117 -3.37 -2.43 -2.94
C GLY A 117 -3.35 -1.07 -2.27
N VAL A 118 -3.67 -1.05 -0.98
CA VAL A 118 -3.59 0.14 -0.14
C VAL A 118 -2.84 -0.18 1.16
N VAL A 119 -2.14 0.80 1.68
CA VAL A 119 -1.58 0.73 3.04
C VAL A 119 -2.60 1.31 4.00
N ARG A 120 -3.02 0.49 4.96
CA ARG A 120 -3.93 0.84 6.02
C ARG A 120 -3.16 1.05 7.32
N ILE A 121 -3.22 2.27 7.86
CA ILE A 121 -2.59 2.64 9.13
C ILE A 121 -3.69 2.89 10.14
N ARG A 122 -3.72 2.10 11.21
CA ARG A 122 -4.70 2.22 12.30
C ARG A 122 -4.10 2.92 13.50
N PHE A 123 -4.85 3.88 14.02
CA PHE A 123 -4.53 4.60 15.24
C PHE A 123 -5.66 4.43 16.27
N ASP A 124 -5.31 4.32 17.52
CA ASP A 124 -6.25 4.51 18.62
C ASP A 124 -6.12 5.95 19.14
N LEU A 125 -7.19 6.73 18.93
CA LEU A 125 -7.30 8.08 19.46
C LEU A 125 -7.92 8.07 20.84
N SER A 126 -7.41 8.90 21.72
CA SER A 126 -7.96 9.11 23.06
C SER A 126 -8.07 10.59 23.33
N VAL A 127 -9.27 11.04 23.63
CA VAL A 127 -9.57 12.37 24.14
C VAL A 127 -10.11 12.22 25.57
N PRO A 128 -10.13 13.27 26.40
CA PRO A 128 -10.54 13.14 27.81
C PRO A 128 -11.91 12.50 28.04
N SER A 129 -12.84 12.63 27.07
CA SER A 129 -14.23 12.14 27.14
C SER A 129 -14.50 10.90 26.28
N ALA A 130 -13.55 10.46 25.42
CA ALA A 130 -13.82 9.38 24.49
C ALA A 130 -12.55 8.68 23.98
N ARG A 131 -12.74 7.45 23.47
CA ARG A 131 -11.71 6.69 22.74
C ARG A 131 -12.33 6.06 21.51
N GLY A 132 -11.53 5.93 20.46
CA GLY A 132 -11.98 5.25 19.24
C GLY A 132 -10.90 5.17 18.18
N PRO A 133 -11.13 4.34 17.16
CA PRO A 133 -10.20 4.15 16.07
C PRO A 133 -10.23 5.33 15.07
N MET A 134 -9.08 5.58 14.49
CA MET A 134 -8.88 6.37 13.29
C MET A 134 -8.06 5.53 12.31
N THR A 135 -8.44 5.51 11.06
CA THR A 135 -7.74 4.73 10.04
C THR A 135 -7.36 5.61 8.86
N LEU A 136 -6.09 5.60 8.50
CA LEU A 136 -5.58 6.25 7.29
C LEU A 136 -5.38 5.19 6.20
N CYS A 137 -5.97 5.41 5.04
CA CYS A 137 -5.84 4.59 3.85
C CYS A 137 -5.00 5.35 2.81
N ILE A 138 -3.89 4.75 2.41
CA ILE A 138 -2.95 5.32 1.44
C ILE A 138 -2.91 4.37 0.24
N PRO A 139 -3.45 4.73 -0.93
CA PRO A 139 -3.29 3.93 -2.15
C PRO A 139 -1.81 3.71 -2.49
N SER A 140 -1.45 2.51 -2.96
CA SER A 140 -0.08 2.19 -3.36
C SER A 140 0.48 3.15 -4.41
N LEU A 141 -0.39 3.68 -5.26
CA LEU A 141 -0.02 4.71 -6.24
C LEU A 141 0.48 5.99 -5.57
N ALA A 142 -0.12 6.41 -4.46
CA ALA A 142 0.31 7.59 -3.70
C ALA A 142 1.65 7.40 -2.99
N LEU A 143 2.05 6.15 -2.72
CA LEU A 143 3.32 5.84 -2.06
C LEU A 143 4.52 5.88 -3.01
N ARG A 144 4.34 5.73 -4.33
CA ARG A 144 5.45 5.72 -5.30
C ARG A 144 6.44 6.88 -5.12
N PRO A 145 6.01 8.16 -5.17
CA PRO A 145 6.96 9.27 -5.03
C PRO A 145 7.63 9.33 -3.66
N ILE A 146 6.98 8.78 -2.63
CA ILE A 146 7.55 8.69 -1.27
C ILE A 146 8.65 7.64 -1.25
N LEU A 147 8.41 6.46 -1.82
CA LEU A 147 9.39 5.37 -1.91
C LEU A 147 10.58 5.75 -2.79
N GLU A 148 10.35 6.42 -3.92
CA GLU A 148 11.42 6.91 -4.80
C GLU A 148 12.33 7.92 -4.08
N ARG A 149 11.77 8.79 -3.25
CA ARG A 149 12.56 9.73 -2.44
C ARG A 149 13.32 9.04 -1.32
N LEU A 150 12.71 8.08 -0.64
CA LEU A 150 13.39 7.30 0.41
C LEU A 150 14.55 6.49 -0.17
N SER A 151 14.39 5.92 -1.36
CA SER A 151 15.47 5.19 -2.05
C SER A 151 16.57 6.11 -2.61
N SER A 152 16.24 7.36 -2.98
CA SER A 152 17.21 8.34 -3.46
C SER A 152 17.91 9.11 -2.34
N THR A 153 17.24 9.25 -1.19
CA THR A 153 17.84 9.79 0.03
C THR A 153 18.44 8.62 0.80
N GLY A 154 19.54 8.06 0.29
CA GLY A 154 20.32 7.09 1.06
C GLY A 154 20.59 7.68 2.44
N GLU A 155 19.91 7.16 3.46
CA GLU A 155 20.14 7.57 4.84
C GLU A 155 21.62 7.40 5.14
N LYS A 156 22.31 8.52 5.34
CA LYS A 156 23.59 8.50 6.00
C LYS A 156 23.33 8.11 7.45
N VAL A 157 23.28 6.83 7.69
CA VAL A 157 23.29 6.31 9.07
C VAL A 157 24.65 6.66 9.64
N VAL A 158 24.69 7.71 10.44
CA VAL A 158 25.84 8.03 11.28
C VAL A 158 25.82 6.99 12.39
N ASP A 159 26.83 6.12 12.43
CA ASP A 159 27.03 5.21 13.53
C ASP A 159 27.24 5.98 14.85
N ALA A 160 27.08 5.32 15.98
CA ALA A 160 27.23 5.92 17.31
C ALA A 160 28.63 6.50 17.59
N GLN A 161 29.53 6.46 16.63
CA GLN A 161 30.92 6.95 16.70
C GLN A 161 31.23 8.07 15.70
N GLY A 162 30.24 8.56 14.93
CA GLY A 162 30.40 9.74 14.08
C GLY A 162 31.14 9.53 12.75
N ASN A 163 31.37 8.29 12.32
CA ASN A 163 31.99 7.98 11.04
C ASN A 163 30.92 7.85 9.94
N LEU A 164 31.19 8.52 8.79
CA LEU A 164 30.43 8.37 7.54
C LEU A 164 30.70 6.96 6.97
N ALA A 165 29.86 5.98 7.32
CA ALA A 165 29.86 4.72 6.63
C ALA A 165 29.04 4.89 5.32
N ASP A 166 29.66 4.60 4.18
CA ASP A 166 28.97 4.50 2.90
C ASP A 166 27.88 3.41 3.02
N ALA A 167 26.63 3.86 3.18
CA ALA A 167 25.44 3.00 3.36
C ALA A 167 24.98 2.36 2.02
N THR A 168 25.93 2.00 1.15
CA THR A 168 25.61 1.36 -0.13
C THR A 168 25.50 -0.15 -0.06
N THR A 169 25.67 -0.78 1.13
CA THR A 169 25.75 -2.25 1.19
C THR A 169 24.87 -2.93 2.25
N THR A 170 24.14 -2.19 3.12
CA THR A 170 23.50 -2.87 4.28
C THR A 170 21.97 -2.96 4.22
N ASP A 171 21.26 -2.17 3.43
CA ASP A 171 19.79 -2.19 3.37
C ASP A 171 19.18 -2.94 2.16
N ALA A 172 20.00 -3.40 1.22
CA ALA A 172 19.55 -4.32 0.17
C ALA A 172 19.13 -5.71 0.73
N ALA A 173 19.48 -6.03 1.97
CA ALA A 173 19.22 -7.33 2.59
C ALA A 173 17.78 -7.48 3.16
N ALA A 174 17.00 -6.41 3.25
CA ALA A 174 15.65 -6.45 3.85
C ALA A 174 14.51 -6.24 2.85
N GLN A 175 14.79 -5.93 1.58
CA GLN A 175 13.75 -5.86 0.56
C GLN A 175 13.46 -7.26 0.02
N CYS A 176 12.30 -7.82 0.37
CA CYS A 176 11.79 -9.02 -0.28
C CYS A 176 11.38 -8.67 -1.71
N VAL A 177 12.14 -9.14 -2.67
CA VAL A 177 11.86 -9.02 -4.11
C VAL A 177 11.18 -10.31 -4.57
N GLN A 178 10.07 -10.20 -5.26
CA GLN A 178 9.41 -11.36 -5.86
C GLN A 178 10.18 -11.82 -7.09
N LEU A 179 10.61 -13.09 -7.09
CA LEU A 179 11.23 -13.75 -8.21
C LEU A 179 10.21 -14.66 -8.90
N VAL A 180 9.97 -14.43 -10.19
CA VAL A 180 9.13 -15.31 -11.02
C VAL A 180 10.03 -16.07 -11.99
N ALA A 181 10.16 -17.38 -11.78
CA ALA A 181 10.87 -18.28 -12.70
C ALA A 181 9.89 -18.79 -13.76
N GLN A 182 10.04 -18.30 -14.99
CA GLN A 182 9.22 -18.71 -16.12
C GLN A 182 9.83 -19.94 -16.78
N LEU A 183 9.17 -21.09 -16.60
CA LEU A 183 9.70 -22.38 -17.08
C LEU A 183 9.67 -22.46 -18.62
N ALA A 184 8.56 -22.06 -19.23
CA ALA A 184 8.39 -22.05 -20.68
C ALA A 184 7.21 -21.16 -21.05
N THR A 185 7.20 -20.74 -22.33
CA THR A 185 6.06 -20.09 -22.98
C THR A 185 5.65 -20.91 -24.19
N THR A 186 4.35 -21.16 -24.35
CA THR A 186 3.82 -21.81 -25.55
C THR A 186 2.60 -21.06 -26.03
N GLN A 187 2.30 -21.16 -27.32
CA GLN A 187 1.09 -20.59 -27.92
C GLN A 187 0.07 -21.69 -28.12
N VAL A 188 -1.14 -21.47 -27.65
CA VAL A 188 -2.29 -22.35 -27.84
C VAL A 188 -3.40 -21.56 -28.54
N THR A 189 -4.18 -22.21 -29.38
CA THR A 189 -5.34 -21.58 -30.00
C THR A 189 -6.47 -21.43 -28.99
N SER A 190 -7.38 -20.49 -29.23
CA SER A 190 -8.57 -20.30 -28.38
C SER A 190 -9.44 -21.55 -28.30
N GLN A 191 -9.44 -22.38 -29.34
CA GLN A 191 -10.18 -23.64 -29.40
C GLN A 191 -9.52 -24.69 -28.49
N GLU A 192 -8.21 -24.89 -28.60
CA GLU A 192 -7.45 -25.78 -27.73
C GLU A 192 -7.57 -25.39 -26.25
N LEU A 193 -7.55 -24.06 -25.96
CA LEU A 193 -7.73 -23.57 -24.59
C LEU A 193 -9.13 -23.92 -24.04
N ALA A 194 -10.18 -23.86 -24.87
CA ALA A 194 -11.55 -24.18 -24.46
C ALA A 194 -11.75 -25.70 -24.22
N GLU A 195 -10.94 -26.55 -24.83
CA GLU A 195 -11.02 -28.02 -24.75
C GLU A 195 -10.12 -28.59 -23.62
N LEU A 196 -9.24 -27.78 -22.99
CA LEU A 196 -8.30 -28.21 -21.94
C LEU A 196 -9.04 -28.77 -20.72
N ARG A 197 -8.62 -29.94 -20.28
CA ARG A 197 -9.15 -30.65 -19.09
C ARG A 197 -8.03 -30.99 -18.11
N VAL A 198 -8.42 -31.22 -16.87
CA VAL A 198 -7.50 -31.72 -15.84
C VAL A 198 -6.92 -33.08 -16.26
N GLY A 199 -5.61 -33.15 -16.40
CA GLY A 199 -4.87 -34.34 -16.86
C GLY A 199 -4.27 -34.21 -18.27
N ASP A 200 -4.62 -33.15 -19.02
CA ASP A 200 -4.03 -32.90 -20.34
C ASP A 200 -2.58 -32.43 -20.22
N ILE A 201 -1.76 -32.81 -21.18
CA ILE A 201 -0.34 -32.47 -21.27
C ILE A 201 -0.14 -31.44 -22.36
N VAL A 202 0.28 -30.22 -22.00
CA VAL A 202 0.64 -29.19 -22.94
C VAL A 202 2.15 -29.22 -23.18
N ALA A 203 2.55 -29.51 -24.42
CA ALA A 203 3.96 -29.52 -24.79
C ALA A 203 4.43 -28.06 -25.03
N THR A 204 5.52 -27.67 -24.38
CA THR A 204 6.02 -26.29 -24.43
C THR A 204 7.15 -26.06 -25.44
N GLY A 205 7.69 -27.11 -26.05
CA GLY A 205 8.83 -27.02 -26.95
C GLY A 205 10.15 -26.60 -26.28
N HIS A 206 10.16 -26.32 -25.01
CA HIS A 206 11.37 -25.94 -24.25
C HIS A 206 12.09 -27.21 -23.74
N PRO A 207 13.41 -27.32 -23.94
CA PRO A 207 14.15 -28.51 -23.48
C PRO A 207 14.15 -28.57 -21.94
N VAL A 208 13.99 -29.80 -21.40
CA VAL A 208 13.88 -30.02 -19.94
C VAL A 208 15.07 -29.47 -19.14
N ASN A 209 16.26 -29.48 -19.73
CA ASN A 209 17.50 -29.00 -19.12
C ASN A 209 17.93 -27.62 -19.66
N GLY A 210 17.06 -26.93 -20.42
CA GLY A 210 17.36 -25.62 -20.97
C GLY A 210 17.38 -24.53 -19.88
N PRO A 211 18.06 -23.41 -20.14
CA PRO A 211 18.04 -22.26 -19.23
C PRO A 211 16.63 -21.65 -19.19
N ILE A 212 16.17 -21.28 -18.01
CA ILE A 212 14.89 -20.61 -17.78
C ILE A 212 15.11 -19.13 -17.49
N GLU A 213 14.11 -18.31 -17.81
CA GLU A 213 14.12 -16.90 -17.50
C GLU A 213 13.55 -16.64 -16.09
N VAL A 214 14.28 -15.88 -15.29
CA VAL A 214 13.82 -15.39 -13.98
C VAL A 214 13.66 -13.88 -14.08
N ARG A 215 12.48 -13.41 -13.72
CA ARG A 215 12.15 -11.98 -13.70
C ARG A 215 11.90 -11.53 -12.28
N THR A 216 12.33 -10.32 -11.97
CA THR A 216 12.00 -9.63 -10.74
C THR A 216 10.87 -8.63 -10.99
N ASP A 217 10.14 -8.26 -9.95
CA ASP A 217 9.17 -7.17 -9.94
C ASP A 217 9.83 -5.80 -10.24
N THR A 218 11.13 -5.66 -10.00
CA THR A 218 11.94 -4.49 -10.32
C THR A 218 12.37 -4.41 -11.79
N GLY A 219 12.02 -5.42 -12.62
CA GLY A 219 12.34 -5.48 -14.04
C GLY A 219 13.69 -6.11 -14.39
N ALA A 220 14.50 -6.52 -13.40
CA ALA A 220 15.73 -7.25 -13.68
C ALA A 220 15.42 -8.67 -14.19
N ARG A 221 16.20 -9.14 -15.17
CA ARG A 221 16.05 -10.45 -15.81
C ARG A 221 17.32 -11.27 -15.63
N PHE A 222 17.17 -12.54 -15.36
CA PHE A 222 18.28 -13.46 -15.17
C PHE A 222 18.07 -14.77 -15.94
N SER A 223 19.15 -15.33 -16.44
CA SER A 223 19.17 -16.72 -16.92
C SER A 223 19.46 -17.64 -15.74
N ALA A 224 18.69 -18.71 -15.60
CA ALA A 224 18.81 -19.63 -14.49
C ALA A 224 18.57 -21.07 -14.94
N ARG A 225 19.08 -22.03 -14.18
CA ARG A 225 18.83 -23.45 -14.38
C ARG A 225 17.95 -24.00 -13.26
N PRO A 226 16.86 -24.71 -13.61
CA PRO A 226 16.02 -25.34 -12.61
C PRO A 226 16.72 -26.54 -11.97
N GLY A 227 16.49 -26.77 -10.68
CA GLY A 227 17.09 -27.87 -9.93
C GLY A 227 16.34 -28.20 -8.65
N VAL A 228 16.95 -29.02 -7.83
CA VAL A 228 16.41 -29.42 -6.51
C VAL A 228 17.49 -29.21 -5.46
N LEU A 229 17.14 -28.53 -4.37
CA LEU A 229 18.01 -28.31 -3.21
C LEU A 229 17.27 -28.78 -1.95
N HIS A 230 17.86 -29.71 -1.21
CA HIS A 230 17.27 -30.27 0.02
C HIS A 230 15.82 -30.77 -0.12
N GLY A 231 15.48 -31.36 -1.30
CA GLY A 231 14.11 -31.85 -1.56
C GLY A 231 13.10 -30.79 -2.00
N HIS A 232 13.52 -29.53 -2.11
CA HIS A 232 12.68 -28.42 -2.59
C HIS A 232 13.08 -28.01 -4.00
N LYS A 233 12.12 -27.48 -4.79
CA LYS A 233 12.42 -26.88 -6.09
C LYS A 233 13.33 -25.68 -5.90
N ALA A 234 14.41 -25.60 -6.65
CA ALA A 234 15.40 -24.54 -6.60
C ALA A 234 15.74 -24.06 -8.00
N ILE A 235 16.28 -22.86 -8.11
CA ILE A 235 16.82 -22.28 -9.33
C ILE A 235 18.26 -21.84 -9.07
N GLN A 236 19.17 -22.11 -9.99
CA GLN A 236 20.55 -21.61 -9.96
C GLN A 236 20.68 -20.49 -10.96
N ILE A 237 20.96 -19.27 -10.51
CA ILE A 237 21.20 -18.12 -11.37
C ILE A 237 22.56 -18.31 -12.07
N GLU A 238 22.58 -18.17 -13.40
CA GLU A 238 23.80 -18.32 -14.23
C GLU A 238 24.33 -16.98 -14.73
N ALA A 239 23.43 -16.10 -15.20
CA ALA A 239 23.82 -14.79 -15.71
C ALA A 239 22.70 -13.75 -15.56
N ALA A 240 23.04 -12.46 -15.48
CA ALA A 240 22.10 -11.38 -15.69
C ALA A 240 21.89 -11.17 -17.19
N ILE A 241 20.64 -10.87 -17.61
CA ILE A 241 20.27 -10.60 -19.00
C ILE A 241 20.11 -9.09 -19.13
N GLU A 242 20.86 -8.47 -20.03
CA GLU A 242 20.72 -7.04 -20.32
C GLU A 242 19.42 -6.75 -21.12
N PRO A 243 18.84 -5.53 -21.03
CA PRO A 243 17.67 -5.16 -21.79
C PRO A 243 17.96 -5.20 -23.30
N GLY A 244 17.46 -6.20 -23.99
CA GLY A 244 17.66 -6.38 -25.44
C GLY A 244 18.16 -7.78 -25.83
N ASP A 245 18.65 -8.56 -24.90
CA ASP A 245 19.05 -9.95 -25.16
C ASP A 245 17.86 -10.90 -24.93
N ASP A 246 17.45 -11.60 -25.96
CA ASP A 246 16.52 -12.73 -25.87
C ASP A 246 17.33 -14.04 -25.68
N ILE A 247 16.86 -14.89 -24.77
CA ILE A 247 17.42 -16.24 -24.62
C ILE A 247 17.01 -17.03 -25.87
N ALA A 248 17.90 -17.05 -26.86
CA ALA A 248 17.71 -17.91 -28.03
C ALA A 248 17.77 -19.38 -27.56
N PRO A 249 16.81 -20.22 -28.00
CA PRO A 249 16.93 -21.66 -27.76
C PRO A 249 18.21 -22.15 -28.49
N SER A 250 19.16 -22.68 -27.72
CA SER A 250 20.29 -23.36 -28.32
C SER A 250 19.80 -24.56 -29.13
N PRO A 251 20.41 -24.85 -30.29
CA PRO A 251 20.00 -25.88 -31.24
C PRO A 251 20.02 -27.30 -30.63
#